data_8cbe70a2207b5d56c5a441085d04051d
#
_entry.id   8cbe70a2207b5d56c5a441085d04051d
#
_cell.length_a   1.000
_cell.length_b   1.000
_cell.length_c   1.000
_cell.angle_alpha   90.00
_cell.angle_beta   90.00
_cell.angle_gamma   90.00
#
_symmetry.space_group_name_H-M   'P 1'
#
loop_
_entity.id
_entity.type
_entity.pdbx_description
1 polymer ?
#
loop_
_entity_poly.entity_id
_entity_poly.type
_entity_poly.pdbx_seq_one_letter_code
_entity_poly.pdbx_strand_id
1 'polypeptide(L)'
;DPAQRLNLLREYLQACVLRSLHECEAFLCLSFVGGTALRFLYGLPRFSEDMDFSLEQAAGYEPVRWMDKAKRDLSAAGFDVGVNWNDRKTVHVAWIRVAGLLKDAGLAGLGNQKLSIKLEVDTRPPPGATAVTNIVNRHTLFAARHHDLPSLMAGKVHALTTRRYPKGRDWYDLLWYRAQRPPVEPNTVLLQ
;
A
#
# COMPACT_ATOMS: atom_id res chain seq x y z
N ASP A 1 -13.62 -9.40 17.33
CA ASP A 1 -13.88 -7.98 17.19
C ASP A 1 -14.17 -7.65 15.71
N PRO A 2 -15.31 -6.98 15.40
CA PRO A 2 -15.66 -6.60 14.02
C PRO A 2 -14.61 -5.73 13.33
N ALA A 3 -13.97 -4.80 14.05
CA ALA A 3 -12.94 -3.94 13.49
C ALA A 3 -11.70 -4.74 13.07
N GLN A 4 -11.31 -5.72 13.85
CA GLN A 4 -10.20 -6.60 13.50
C GLN A 4 -10.54 -7.46 12.28
N ARG A 5 -11.76 -8.00 12.17
CA ARG A 5 -12.20 -8.76 10.99
C ARG A 5 -12.19 -7.89 9.73
N LEU A 6 -12.69 -6.66 9.82
CA LEU A 6 -12.65 -5.70 8.71
C LEU A 6 -11.22 -5.45 8.24
N ASN A 7 -10.30 -5.22 9.17
CA ASN A 7 -8.89 -4.97 8.85
C ASN A 7 -8.22 -6.19 8.23
N LEU A 8 -8.50 -7.40 8.70
CA LEU A 8 -7.98 -8.65 8.11
C LEU A 8 -8.50 -8.87 6.69
N LEU A 9 -9.80 -8.62 6.44
CA LEU A 9 -10.36 -8.70 5.08
C LEU A 9 -9.69 -7.69 4.15
N ARG A 10 -9.48 -6.45 4.61
CA ARG A 10 -8.78 -5.43 3.83
C ARG A 10 -7.35 -5.86 3.52
N GLU A 11 -6.61 -6.34 4.51
CA GLU A 11 -5.23 -6.82 4.35
C GLU A 11 -5.15 -8.00 3.37
N TYR A 12 -6.10 -8.93 3.43
CA TYR A 12 -6.18 -10.02 2.46
C TYR A 12 -6.37 -9.52 1.02
N LEU A 13 -7.31 -8.60 0.80
CA LEU A 13 -7.53 -8.02 -0.52
C LEU A 13 -6.32 -7.20 -1.01
N GLN A 14 -5.64 -6.47 -0.10
CA GLN A 14 -4.39 -5.79 -0.42
C GLN A 14 -3.32 -6.79 -0.89
N ALA A 15 -3.19 -7.93 -0.22
CA ALA A 15 -2.27 -8.99 -0.64
C ALA A 15 -2.60 -9.54 -2.04
N CYS A 16 -3.89 -9.76 -2.35
CA CYS A 16 -4.32 -10.17 -3.68
C CYS A 16 -3.95 -9.14 -4.76
N VAL A 17 -4.18 -7.85 -4.49
CA VAL A 17 -3.81 -6.77 -5.42
C VAL A 17 -2.29 -6.69 -5.60
N LEU A 18 -1.50 -6.78 -4.51
CA LEU A 18 -0.04 -6.78 -4.58
C LEU A 18 0.51 -7.97 -5.40
N ARG A 19 -0.12 -9.14 -5.27
CA ARG A 19 0.21 -10.29 -6.10
C ARG A 19 -0.11 -10.03 -7.57
N SER A 20 -1.28 -9.47 -7.90
CA SER A 20 -1.62 -9.10 -9.28
C SER A 20 -0.63 -8.09 -9.87
N LEU A 21 -0.16 -7.11 -9.08
CA LEU A 21 0.87 -6.16 -9.47
C LEU A 21 2.22 -6.85 -9.74
N HIS A 22 2.60 -7.82 -8.89
CA HIS A 22 3.80 -8.62 -9.10
C HIS A 22 3.72 -9.41 -10.41
N GLU A 23 2.62 -10.11 -10.67
CA GLU A 23 2.40 -10.91 -11.87
C GLU A 23 2.32 -10.05 -13.15
N CYS A 24 2.06 -8.75 -13.03
CA CYS A 24 2.11 -7.74 -14.11
C CYS A 24 3.47 -7.06 -14.24
N GLU A 25 4.47 -7.46 -13.47
CA GLU A 25 5.80 -6.86 -13.45
C GLU A 25 5.81 -5.37 -13.04
N ALA A 26 4.76 -4.90 -12.34
CA ALA A 26 4.63 -3.51 -11.90
C ALA A 26 5.81 -3.08 -10.99
N PHE A 27 6.37 -4.01 -10.23
CA PHE A 27 7.53 -3.75 -9.37
C PHE A 27 8.86 -3.57 -10.11
N LEU A 28 8.89 -3.67 -11.44
CA LEU A 28 10.05 -3.24 -12.22
C LEU A 28 10.20 -1.71 -12.24
N CYS A 29 9.08 -0.98 -12.15
CA CYS A 29 9.06 0.48 -12.16
C CYS A 29 8.46 1.12 -10.90
N LEU A 30 7.81 0.36 -10.02
CA LEU A 30 7.25 0.85 -8.76
C LEU A 30 8.05 0.35 -7.55
N SER A 31 8.15 1.21 -6.52
CA SER A 31 8.53 0.80 -5.17
C SER A 31 7.33 0.93 -4.23
N PHE A 32 7.04 -0.13 -3.47
CA PHE A 32 6.01 -0.14 -2.44
C PHE A 32 6.47 0.64 -1.21
N VAL A 33 5.67 1.59 -0.74
CA VAL A 33 6.03 2.51 0.33
C VAL A 33 4.89 2.66 1.35
N GLY A 34 5.08 3.52 2.34
CA GLY A 34 4.05 3.86 3.29
C GLY A 34 3.78 2.83 4.39
N GLY A 35 2.65 2.99 5.08
CA GLY A 35 2.32 2.18 6.26
C GLY A 35 1.98 0.73 5.93
N THR A 36 1.43 0.48 4.75
CA THR A 36 1.09 -0.88 4.31
C THR A 36 2.36 -1.64 3.92
N ALA A 37 3.36 -0.98 3.31
CA ALA A 37 4.67 -1.56 3.08
C ALA A 37 5.35 -1.98 4.40
N LEU A 38 5.33 -1.11 5.42
CA LEU A 38 5.85 -1.45 6.76
C LEU A 38 5.13 -2.67 7.36
N ARG A 39 3.82 -2.76 7.18
CA ARG A 39 3.00 -3.87 7.68
C ARG A 39 3.36 -5.19 7.00
N PHE A 40 3.48 -5.20 5.68
CA PHE A 40 3.72 -6.42 4.90
C PHE A 40 5.17 -6.91 4.98
N LEU A 41 6.14 -5.98 4.99
CA LEU A 41 7.56 -6.26 4.85
C LEU A 41 8.31 -6.32 6.19
N TYR A 42 7.89 -5.52 7.16
CA TYR A 42 8.63 -5.33 8.40
C TYR A 42 7.79 -5.64 9.66
N GLY A 43 6.55 -6.12 9.50
CA GLY A 43 5.74 -6.59 10.61
C GLY A 43 5.22 -5.47 11.52
N LEU A 44 5.01 -4.25 11.00
CA LEU A 44 4.35 -3.18 11.76
C LEU A 44 3.06 -3.69 12.40
N PRO A 45 2.86 -3.62 13.71
CA PRO A 45 1.74 -4.28 14.40
C PRO A 45 0.36 -3.74 14.01
N ARG A 46 0.25 -2.44 13.69
CA ARG A 46 -1.01 -1.84 13.28
C ARG A 46 -1.37 -2.14 11.83
N PHE A 47 -2.67 -2.24 11.55
CA PHE A 47 -3.18 -2.30 10.18
C PHE A 47 -3.03 -0.96 9.45
N SER A 48 -3.00 -1.03 8.13
CA SER A 48 -2.94 0.12 7.22
C SER A 48 -3.96 -0.04 6.10
N GLU A 49 -4.56 1.06 5.65
CA GLU A 49 -5.71 1.02 4.74
C GLU A 49 -5.33 1.28 3.29
N ASP A 50 -4.44 2.26 3.07
CA ASP A 50 -4.03 2.71 1.74
C ASP A 50 -2.78 1.92 1.29
N MET A 51 -2.63 1.72 -0.02
CA MET A 51 -1.41 1.20 -0.62
C MET A 51 -0.71 2.33 -1.37
N ASP A 52 0.49 2.67 -0.93
CA ASP A 52 1.27 3.79 -1.46
C ASP A 52 2.45 3.26 -2.27
N PHE A 53 2.71 3.87 -3.42
CA PHE A 53 3.82 3.52 -4.32
C PHE A 53 4.57 4.77 -4.77
N SER A 54 5.87 4.57 -5.01
CA SER A 54 6.78 5.53 -5.63
C SER A 54 7.10 5.06 -7.05
N LEU A 55 6.95 5.92 -8.05
CA LEU A 55 7.34 5.62 -9.42
C LEU A 55 8.85 5.86 -9.57
N GLU A 56 9.62 4.80 -9.74
CA GLU A 56 11.09 4.86 -9.86
C GLU A 56 11.54 5.18 -11.30
N GLN A 57 10.75 4.76 -12.27
CA GLN A 57 11.01 5.00 -13.69
C GLN A 57 9.72 4.98 -14.49
N ALA A 58 9.62 5.83 -15.52
CA ALA A 58 8.42 5.91 -16.37
C ALA A 58 8.30 4.71 -17.35
N ALA A 59 9.42 4.09 -17.71
CA ALA A 59 9.42 2.92 -18.58
C ALA A 59 8.68 1.76 -17.91
N GLY A 60 7.73 1.16 -18.61
CA GLY A 60 6.92 0.06 -18.10
C GLY A 60 5.77 0.47 -17.16
N TYR A 61 5.49 1.77 -17.01
CA TYR A 61 4.37 2.25 -16.22
C TYR A 61 3.03 2.08 -16.96
N GLU A 62 2.30 1.01 -16.66
CA GLU A 62 1.05 0.61 -17.33
C GLU A 62 -0.11 0.46 -16.34
N PRO A 63 -0.51 1.52 -15.62
CA PRO A 63 -1.45 1.40 -14.50
C PRO A 63 -2.83 0.85 -14.89
N VAL A 64 -3.33 1.18 -16.07
CA VAL A 64 -4.64 0.68 -16.55
C VAL A 64 -4.59 -0.84 -16.72
N ARG A 65 -3.54 -1.38 -17.35
CA ARG A 65 -3.33 -2.83 -17.51
C ARG A 65 -3.26 -3.55 -16.15
N TRP A 66 -2.58 -2.95 -15.17
CA TRP A 66 -2.44 -3.51 -13.82
C TRP A 66 -3.78 -3.53 -13.08
N MET A 67 -4.55 -2.45 -13.19
CA MET A 67 -5.87 -2.35 -12.56
C MET A 67 -6.87 -3.32 -13.20
N ASP A 68 -6.81 -3.51 -14.51
CA ASP A 68 -7.63 -4.49 -15.21
C ASP A 68 -7.28 -5.93 -14.79
N LYS A 69 -5.98 -6.24 -14.62
CA LYS A 69 -5.58 -7.55 -14.10
C LYS A 69 -6.06 -7.75 -12.66
N ALA A 70 -5.82 -6.79 -11.77
CA ALA A 70 -6.27 -6.88 -10.38
C ALA A 70 -7.80 -7.09 -10.29
N LYS A 71 -8.57 -6.40 -11.16
CA LYS A 71 -10.02 -6.62 -11.26
C LYS A 71 -10.35 -8.04 -11.70
N ARG A 72 -9.71 -8.54 -12.77
CA ARG A 72 -9.95 -9.92 -13.26
C ARG A 72 -9.61 -10.96 -12.21
N ASP A 73 -8.46 -10.84 -11.55
CA ASP A 73 -8.00 -11.80 -10.54
C ASP A 73 -8.95 -11.86 -9.33
N LEU A 74 -9.36 -10.70 -8.83
CA LEU A 74 -10.32 -10.62 -7.73
C LEU A 74 -11.70 -11.14 -8.15
N SER A 75 -12.14 -10.84 -9.39
CA SER A 75 -13.43 -11.38 -9.90
C SER A 75 -13.37 -12.89 -10.08
N ALA A 76 -12.25 -13.45 -10.55
CA ALA A 76 -12.03 -14.89 -10.65
C ALA A 76 -12.00 -15.58 -9.27
N ALA A 77 -11.59 -14.84 -8.22
CA ALA A 77 -11.69 -15.30 -6.82
C ALA A 77 -13.10 -15.16 -6.22
N GLY A 78 -14.11 -14.78 -7.02
CA GLY A 78 -15.50 -14.70 -6.62
C GLY A 78 -15.95 -13.37 -6.03
N PHE A 79 -15.13 -12.30 -6.10
CA PHE A 79 -15.51 -10.98 -5.61
C PHE A 79 -16.22 -10.15 -6.69
N ASP A 80 -17.24 -9.38 -6.30
CA ASP A 80 -17.84 -8.34 -7.14
C ASP A 80 -17.03 -7.05 -7.03
N VAL A 81 -16.21 -6.74 -8.07
CA VAL A 81 -15.16 -5.72 -8.03
C VAL A 81 -15.39 -4.61 -9.05
N GLY A 82 -15.45 -3.38 -8.56
CA GLY A 82 -15.35 -2.17 -9.36
C GLY A 82 -13.98 -1.49 -9.17
N VAL A 83 -13.38 -1.05 -10.26
CA VAL A 83 -12.12 -0.28 -10.23
C VAL A 83 -12.33 1.07 -10.90
N ASN A 84 -11.79 2.12 -10.29
CA ASN A 84 -11.76 3.46 -10.85
C ASN A 84 -10.33 3.99 -10.76
N TRP A 85 -9.78 4.44 -11.90
CA TRP A 85 -8.44 5.00 -12.02
C TRP A 85 -8.51 6.48 -12.38
N ASN A 86 -7.64 7.29 -11.75
CA ASN A 86 -7.50 8.73 -12.02
C ASN A 86 -6.02 9.12 -12.02
N ASP A 87 -5.53 9.60 -13.15
CA ASP A 87 -4.15 10.02 -13.42
C ASP A 87 -4.01 11.52 -13.75
N ARG A 88 -5.01 12.33 -13.40
CA ARG A 88 -5.05 13.77 -13.73
C ARG A 88 -4.08 14.63 -12.89
N LYS A 89 -3.52 14.06 -11.81
CA LYS A 89 -2.62 14.77 -10.87
C LYS A 89 -1.30 14.03 -10.79
N THR A 90 -0.31 14.65 -10.16
CA THR A 90 1.01 14.04 -9.88
C THR A 90 0.88 12.74 -9.07
N VAL A 91 -0.05 12.68 -8.13
CA VAL A 91 -0.39 11.43 -7.46
C VAL A 91 -1.56 10.79 -8.19
N HIS A 92 -1.29 9.67 -8.85
CA HIS A 92 -2.30 8.85 -9.51
C HIS A 92 -3.02 7.99 -8.48
N VAL A 93 -4.34 7.81 -8.63
CA VAL A 93 -5.16 7.13 -7.60
C VAL A 93 -6.03 6.06 -8.24
N ALA A 94 -5.99 4.85 -7.69
CA ALA A 94 -7.00 3.82 -7.96
C ALA A 94 -7.89 3.61 -6.73
N TRP A 95 -9.18 3.40 -6.98
CA TRP A 95 -10.12 2.88 -6.01
C TRP A 95 -10.60 1.51 -6.45
N ILE A 96 -10.30 0.50 -5.66
CA ILE A 96 -10.78 -0.87 -5.83
C ILE A 96 -11.88 -1.07 -4.80
N ARG A 97 -13.10 -1.33 -5.26
CA ARG A 97 -14.29 -1.47 -4.40
C ARG A 97 -14.88 -2.85 -4.56
N VAL A 98 -15.05 -3.54 -3.44
CA VAL A 98 -15.64 -4.89 -3.39
C VAL A 98 -17.04 -4.77 -2.79
N ALA A 99 -18.06 -5.12 -3.58
CA ALA A 99 -19.45 -5.10 -3.16
C ALA A 99 -19.83 -6.42 -2.45
N GLY A 100 -20.84 -6.36 -1.59
CA GLY A 100 -21.38 -7.55 -0.89
C GLY A 100 -20.54 -8.08 0.26
N LEU A 101 -19.20 -8.01 0.16
CA LEU A 101 -18.26 -8.64 1.09
C LEU A 101 -18.51 -8.27 2.57
N LEU A 102 -18.80 -7.02 2.86
CA LEU A 102 -19.05 -6.57 4.25
C LEU A 102 -20.34 -7.18 4.81
N LYS A 103 -21.36 -7.34 3.98
CA LYS A 103 -22.63 -8.02 4.35
C LYS A 103 -22.37 -9.48 4.61
N ASP A 104 -21.69 -10.17 3.69
CA ASP A 104 -21.40 -11.61 3.78
C ASP A 104 -20.52 -11.94 5.00
N ALA A 105 -19.64 -11.02 5.37
CA ALA A 105 -18.82 -11.12 6.58
C ALA A 105 -19.57 -10.73 7.87
N GLY A 106 -20.84 -10.31 7.79
CA GLY A 106 -21.60 -9.81 8.95
C GLY A 106 -21.05 -8.50 9.55
N LEU A 107 -20.42 -7.66 8.72
CA LEU A 107 -19.79 -6.39 9.13
C LEU A 107 -20.56 -5.16 8.69
N ALA A 108 -21.63 -5.31 7.90
CA ALA A 108 -22.48 -4.22 7.46
C ALA A 108 -23.95 -4.61 7.54
N GLY A 109 -24.78 -3.70 8.05
CA GLY A 109 -26.24 -3.83 8.08
C GLY A 109 -26.90 -3.56 6.73
N LEU A 110 -26.27 -2.77 5.86
CA LEU A 110 -26.77 -2.38 4.54
C LEU A 110 -25.95 -3.06 3.44
N GLY A 111 -26.62 -3.74 2.51
CA GLY A 111 -25.98 -4.48 1.42
C GLY A 111 -25.25 -3.60 0.38
N ASN A 112 -25.43 -2.28 0.42
CA ASN A 112 -24.78 -1.32 -0.46
C ASN A 112 -23.39 -0.84 0.02
N GLN A 113 -22.98 -1.19 1.24
CA GLN A 113 -21.66 -0.83 1.76
C GLN A 113 -20.57 -1.67 1.05
N LYS A 114 -19.55 -0.97 0.53
CA LYS A 114 -18.42 -1.58 -0.18
C LYS A 114 -17.16 -1.47 0.63
N LEU A 115 -16.39 -2.55 0.68
CA LEU A 115 -15.02 -2.46 1.17
C LEU A 115 -14.17 -1.83 0.07
N SER A 116 -13.47 -0.74 0.42
CA SER A 116 -12.64 0.00 -0.53
C SER A 116 -11.17 -0.07 -0.16
N ILE A 117 -10.34 -0.28 -1.17
CA ILE A 117 -8.88 -0.17 -1.09
C ILE A 117 -8.48 0.99 -1.98
N LYS A 118 -7.69 1.90 -1.44
CA LYS A 118 -7.07 3.00 -2.17
C LYS A 118 -5.64 2.62 -2.51
N LEU A 119 -5.26 2.83 -3.77
CA LEU A 119 -3.90 2.71 -4.26
C LEU A 119 -3.48 4.08 -4.77
N GLU A 120 -2.32 4.55 -4.33
CA GLU A 120 -1.74 5.83 -4.73
C GLU A 120 -0.35 5.62 -5.30
N VAL A 121 -0.06 6.25 -6.44
CA VAL A 121 1.27 6.25 -7.06
C VAL A 121 1.75 7.69 -7.15
N ASP A 122 2.79 8.03 -6.39
CA ASP A 122 3.50 9.29 -6.60
C ASP A 122 4.38 9.14 -7.84
N THR A 123 4.07 9.94 -8.88
CA THR A 123 4.79 9.92 -10.16
C THR A 123 6.00 10.85 -10.21
N ARG A 124 6.24 11.63 -9.16
CA ARG A 124 7.39 12.54 -9.02
C ARG A 124 7.96 12.46 -7.60
N PRO A 125 8.38 11.26 -7.17
CA PRO A 125 8.95 11.11 -5.84
C PRO A 125 10.26 11.88 -5.73
N PRO A 126 10.63 12.35 -4.51
CA PRO A 126 11.92 12.94 -4.28
C PRO A 126 13.04 11.90 -4.53
N PRO A 127 14.19 12.31 -5.09
CA PRO A 127 15.30 11.40 -5.34
C PRO A 127 16.02 11.01 -4.04
N GLY A 128 16.79 9.92 -4.08
CA GLY A 128 17.67 9.53 -2.97
C GLY A 128 17.17 8.36 -2.12
N ALA A 129 16.00 7.81 -2.44
CA ALA A 129 15.53 6.58 -1.79
C ALA A 129 16.35 5.37 -2.25
N THR A 130 16.61 4.44 -1.33
CA THR A 130 17.19 3.14 -1.64
C THR A 130 16.08 2.12 -1.80
N ALA A 131 16.01 1.48 -2.97
CA ALA A 131 15.04 0.43 -3.24
C ALA A 131 15.67 -0.96 -3.14
N VAL A 132 14.94 -1.90 -2.56
CA VAL A 132 15.30 -3.31 -2.40
C VAL A 132 14.12 -4.19 -2.81
N THR A 133 14.35 -5.49 -3.05
CA THR A 133 13.27 -6.44 -3.38
C THR A 133 13.26 -7.57 -2.37
N ASN A 134 12.10 -7.82 -1.79
CA ASN A 134 11.89 -8.92 -0.86
C ASN A 134 10.71 -9.79 -1.29
N ILE A 135 10.76 -11.07 -0.90
CA ILE A 135 9.63 -11.98 -1.00
C ILE A 135 8.73 -11.76 0.21
N VAL A 136 7.46 -11.53 -0.06
CA VAL A 136 6.40 -11.41 0.95
C VAL A 136 5.60 -12.70 0.96
N ASN A 137 5.45 -13.30 2.15
CA ASN A 137 4.59 -14.43 2.40
C ASN A 137 3.57 -14.07 3.49
N ARG A 138 2.60 -13.22 3.11
CA ARG A 138 1.50 -12.80 3.98
C ARG A 138 0.20 -12.88 3.21
N HIS A 139 -0.71 -13.78 3.63
CA HIS A 139 -1.92 -14.19 2.91
C HIS A 139 -1.66 -14.84 1.55
N THR A 140 -0.71 -14.34 0.76
CA THR A 140 -0.26 -14.91 -0.51
C THR A 140 1.22 -14.60 -0.73
N LEU A 141 1.85 -15.34 -1.66
CA LEU A 141 3.27 -15.21 -1.99
C LEU A 141 3.46 -14.30 -3.19
N PHE A 142 4.32 -13.27 -3.06
CA PHE A 142 4.74 -12.39 -4.15
C PHE A 142 6.09 -11.75 -3.84
N ALA A 143 6.80 -11.26 -4.85
CA ALA A 143 7.95 -10.39 -4.68
C ALA A 143 7.51 -8.94 -4.83
N ALA A 144 8.05 -8.05 -3.98
CA ALA A 144 7.80 -6.62 -4.06
C ALA A 144 9.11 -5.84 -3.98
N ARG A 145 9.32 -4.93 -4.93
CA ARG A 145 10.30 -3.86 -4.79
C ARG A 145 9.71 -2.80 -3.87
N HIS A 146 10.51 -2.32 -2.94
CA HIS A 146 10.08 -1.35 -1.95
C HIS A 146 11.26 -0.49 -1.50
N HIS A 147 10.99 0.64 -0.88
CA HIS A 147 12.04 1.40 -0.22
C HIS A 147 12.57 0.65 1.00
N ASP A 148 13.87 0.73 1.26
CA ASP A 148 14.46 0.18 2.47
C ASP A 148 13.91 0.87 3.74
N LEU A 149 14.18 0.30 4.89
CA LEU A 149 13.62 0.78 6.14
C LEU A 149 14.04 2.23 6.49
N PRO A 150 15.30 2.68 6.28
CA PRO A 150 15.70 4.08 6.41
C PRO A 150 14.94 5.04 5.49
N SER A 151 14.73 4.67 4.22
CA SER A 151 13.99 5.51 3.26
C SER A 151 12.49 5.57 3.58
N LEU A 152 11.89 4.46 4.03
CA LEU A 152 10.51 4.46 4.54
C LEU A 152 10.35 5.36 5.77
N MET A 153 11.35 5.38 6.67
CA MET A 153 11.37 6.28 7.83
C MET A 153 11.47 7.74 7.39
N ALA A 154 12.33 8.07 6.43
CA ALA A 154 12.44 9.43 5.90
C ALA A 154 11.11 9.94 5.36
N GLY A 155 10.35 9.11 4.61
CA GLY A 155 9.01 9.45 4.16
C GLY A 155 8.01 9.72 5.32
N LYS A 156 8.17 9.05 6.46
CA LYS A 156 7.36 9.32 7.67
C LYS A 156 7.74 10.62 8.36
N VAL A 157 9.03 10.90 8.47
CA VAL A 157 9.54 12.18 9.01
C VAL A 157 9.05 13.33 8.14
N HIS A 158 9.19 13.22 6.82
CA HIS A 158 8.68 14.22 5.88
C HIS A 158 7.16 14.46 6.06
N ALA A 159 6.37 13.40 6.18
CA ALA A 159 4.93 13.51 6.40
C ALA A 159 4.57 14.21 7.73
N LEU A 160 5.36 14.02 8.78
CA LEU A 160 5.17 14.68 10.08
C LEU A 160 5.53 16.17 10.04
N THR A 161 6.56 16.54 9.27
CA THR A 161 7.06 17.92 9.20
C THR A 161 6.28 18.79 8.21
N THR A 162 5.71 18.20 7.16
CA THR A 162 5.06 18.94 6.07
C THR A 162 3.53 18.99 6.18
N ARG A 163 2.90 18.01 6.85
CA ARG A 163 1.45 18.00 7.01
C ARG A 163 1.00 19.05 8.02
N ARG A 164 0.02 19.86 7.62
CA ARG A 164 -0.64 20.81 8.55
C ARG A 164 -1.19 20.14 9.81
N TYR A 165 -1.68 18.90 9.68
CA TYR A 165 -2.22 18.11 10.79
C TYR A 165 -1.60 16.69 10.73
N PRO A 166 -0.55 16.42 11.49
CA PRO A 166 0.02 15.08 11.62
C PRO A 166 -1.02 14.10 12.18
N LYS A 167 -1.07 12.90 11.62
CA LYS A 167 -2.00 11.86 12.09
C LYS A 167 -1.35 11.05 13.21
N GLY A 168 -2.12 10.61 14.21
CA GLY A 168 -1.63 9.78 15.30
C GLY A 168 -0.88 8.53 14.83
N ARG A 169 -1.27 7.94 13.69
CA ARG A 169 -0.57 6.81 13.08
C ARG A 169 0.86 7.13 12.63
N ASP A 170 1.14 8.37 12.24
CA ASP A 170 2.50 8.75 11.82
C ASP A 170 3.45 8.83 13.03
N TRP A 171 2.96 9.30 14.18
CA TRP A 171 3.68 9.25 15.46
C TRP A 171 3.89 7.83 15.97
N TYR A 172 2.86 6.97 15.85
CA TYR A 172 2.98 5.56 16.21
C TYR A 172 4.07 4.86 15.38
N ASP A 173 4.10 5.10 14.06
CA ASP A 173 5.11 4.54 13.18
C ASP A 173 6.51 5.02 13.57
N LEU A 174 6.68 6.31 13.90
CA LEU A 174 7.97 6.85 14.33
C LEU A 174 8.47 6.18 15.63
N LEU A 175 7.60 5.99 16.60
CA LEU A 175 7.94 5.27 17.84
C LEU A 175 8.33 3.82 17.53
N TRP A 176 7.62 3.16 16.61
CA TRP A 176 7.95 1.81 16.20
C TRP A 176 9.36 1.71 15.57
N TYR A 177 9.76 2.66 14.70
CA TYR A 177 11.12 2.72 14.16
C TYR A 177 12.18 2.87 15.26
N ARG A 178 11.94 3.73 16.23
CA ARG A 178 12.88 3.95 17.34
C ARG A 178 12.96 2.76 18.29
N ALA A 179 11.95 1.93 18.36
CA ALA A 179 11.91 0.72 19.16
C ALA A 179 12.65 -0.47 18.53
N GLN A 180 13.06 -0.39 17.25
CA GLN A 180 13.84 -1.44 16.60
C GLN A 180 15.21 -1.60 17.27
N ARG A 181 15.84 -2.75 17.10
CA ARG A 181 17.16 -3.06 17.65
C ARG A 181 18.10 -3.55 16.54
N PRO A 182 19.07 -2.76 16.07
CA PRO A 182 19.32 -1.35 16.47
C PRO A 182 18.19 -0.40 16.06
N PRO A 183 18.06 0.79 16.67
CA PRO A 183 17.11 1.80 16.22
C PRO A 183 17.36 2.18 14.77
N VAL A 184 16.27 2.37 14.02
CA VAL A 184 16.37 2.81 12.62
C VAL A 184 16.65 4.31 12.58
N GLU A 185 17.61 4.71 11.76
CA GLU A 185 17.86 6.10 11.43
C GLU A 185 17.27 6.41 10.03
N PRO A 186 16.73 7.62 9.82
CA PRO A 186 16.15 7.96 8.53
C PRO A 186 17.23 8.15 7.45
N ASN A 187 16.88 7.86 6.20
CA ASN A 187 17.72 8.20 5.06
C ASN A 187 17.80 9.73 4.90
N THR A 188 18.95 10.32 5.29
CA THR A 188 19.15 11.77 5.31
C THR A 188 19.23 12.39 3.92
N VAL A 189 19.60 11.61 2.90
CA VAL A 189 19.62 12.09 1.50
C VAL A 189 18.19 12.37 1.03
N LEU A 190 17.24 11.55 1.42
CA LEU A 190 15.83 11.72 1.07
C LEU A 190 15.13 12.83 1.87
N LEU A 191 15.75 13.34 2.95
CA LEU A 191 15.22 14.43 3.77
C LEU A 191 15.71 15.82 3.34
N GLN A 192 16.66 15.91 2.42
CA GLN A 192 17.17 17.16 1.86
C GLN A 192 16.24 17.72 0.79
#